data_ff992827610fbb6be64cb2e20d48d599
#
_entry.id   ff992827610fbb6be64cb2e20d48d599
#
_cell.length_a   1.000
_cell.length_b   1.000
_cell.length_c   1.000
_cell.angle_alpha   90.00
_cell.angle_beta   90.00
_cell.angle_gamma   90.00
#
_symmetry.space_group_name_H-M   'P 1'
#
loop_
_entity.id
_entity.type
_entity.pdbx_description
1 polymer ?
#
loop_
_entity_poly.entity_id
_entity_poly.type
_entity_poly.pdbx_seq_one_letter_code
_entity_poly.pdbx_strand_id
1 'polypeptide(L)'
;MTINDVFSFTVLMSRYLLAGLALLIIGSCVVSLITRRFGSRVGSYLVEIKTNKKIPLTRWENSIGKSPTCDVILNFASVARFHAVISKRRTGWVVADTNSRTGVSVNGKKIEKTAKLLHGDKVAFGTAVYEFFDVDVDDNERAQEKERRKRAKQAAKASNKATARLKR
;
A
#
# COMPACT_ATOMS: atom_id res chain seq x y z
N MET A 1 47.47 -0.81 41.77
CA MET A 1 46.33 -1.42 41.05
C MET A 1 46.67 -2.90 40.97
N THR A 2 45.99 -3.72 41.74
CA THR A 2 46.27 -5.15 41.82
C THR A 2 45.56 -5.90 40.67
N ILE A 3 46.07 -7.09 40.30
CA ILE A 3 45.47 -7.92 39.24
C ILE A 3 44.01 -8.19 39.52
N ASN A 4 43.63 -8.33 40.79
CA ASN A 4 42.26 -8.54 41.24
C ASN A 4 41.35 -7.33 40.95
N ASP A 5 41.85 -6.08 41.05
CA ASP A 5 41.09 -4.87 40.78
C ASP A 5 40.76 -4.77 39.28
N VAL A 6 41.71 -5.13 38.43
CA VAL A 6 41.51 -5.14 36.95
C VAL A 6 40.51 -6.23 36.56
N PHE A 7 40.59 -7.40 37.15
CA PHE A 7 39.66 -8.51 36.89
C PHE A 7 38.24 -8.15 37.32
N SER A 8 38.06 -7.57 38.52
CA SER A 8 36.76 -7.13 39.01
C SER A 8 36.12 -6.07 38.12
N PHE A 9 36.96 -5.09 37.63
CA PHE A 9 36.50 -4.04 36.73
C PHE A 9 36.08 -4.60 35.37
N THR A 10 36.84 -5.55 34.79
CA THR A 10 36.46 -6.15 33.48
C THR A 10 35.17 -6.98 33.58
N VAL A 11 34.96 -7.73 34.66
CA VAL A 11 33.74 -8.47 34.91
C VAL A 11 32.55 -7.53 35.06
N LEU A 12 32.71 -6.43 35.79
CA LEU A 12 31.67 -5.43 35.98
C LEU A 12 31.27 -4.77 34.65
N MET A 13 32.26 -4.36 33.85
CA MET A 13 32.06 -3.76 32.53
C MET A 13 31.36 -4.71 31.56
N SER A 14 31.78 -5.98 31.51
CA SER A 14 31.14 -6.99 30.64
C SER A 14 29.67 -7.21 31.01
N ARG A 15 29.32 -7.18 32.29
CA ARG A 15 27.96 -7.34 32.80
C ARG A 15 27.03 -6.19 32.31
N TYR A 16 27.51 -4.94 32.39
CA TYR A 16 26.73 -3.78 31.91
C TYR A 16 26.66 -3.72 30.38
N LEU A 17 27.71 -4.14 29.69
CA LEU A 17 27.78 -4.19 28.24
C LEU A 17 26.77 -5.21 27.68
N LEU A 18 26.67 -6.40 28.29
CA LEU A 18 25.71 -7.43 27.94
C LEU A 18 24.25 -6.98 28.22
N ALA A 19 24.02 -6.33 29.37
CA ALA A 19 22.68 -5.79 29.68
C ALA A 19 22.26 -4.70 28.70
N GLY A 20 23.16 -3.79 28.33
CA GLY A 20 22.92 -2.75 27.32
C GLY A 20 22.62 -3.34 25.94
N LEU A 21 23.38 -4.35 25.52
CA LEU A 21 23.15 -5.05 24.25
C LEU A 21 21.78 -5.74 24.23
N ALA A 22 21.39 -6.40 25.33
CA ALA A 22 20.10 -7.05 25.45
C ALA A 22 18.94 -6.04 25.33
N LEU A 23 19.04 -4.89 25.98
CA LEU A 23 18.04 -3.82 25.86
C LEU A 23 17.94 -3.25 24.44
N LEU A 24 19.06 -3.10 23.75
CA LEU A 24 19.11 -2.64 22.36
C LEU A 24 18.42 -3.63 21.42
N ILE A 25 18.66 -4.93 21.60
CA ILE A 25 18.00 -5.99 20.82
C ILE A 25 16.48 -5.99 21.08
N ILE A 26 16.07 -5.94 22.35
CA ILE A 26 14.65 -5.89 22.72
C ILE A 26 13.99 -4.65 22.13
N GLY A 27 14.61 -3.48 22.25
CA GLY A 27 14.11 -2.23 21.65
C GLY A 27 13.98 -2.33 20.14
N SER A 28 14.95 -2.89 19.45
CA SER A 28 14.90 -3.13 18.01
C SER A 28 13.77 -4.09 17.61
N CYS A 29 13.56 -5.17 18.38
CA CYS A 29 12.43 -6.09 18.16
C CYS A 29 11.08 -5.41 18.35
N VAL A 30 10.93 -4.62 19.42
CA VAL A 30 9.70 -3.89 19.70
C VAL A 30 9.39 -2.87 18.59
N VAL A 31 10.37 -2.09 18.16
CA VAL A 31 10.25 -1.15 17.04
C VAL A 31 9.88 -1.89 15.76
N SER A 32 10.52 -3.02 15.46
CA SER A 32 10.20 -3.86 14.29
C SER A 32 8.77 -4.40 14.33
N LEU A 33 8.29 -4.82 15.49
CA LEU A 33 6.90 -5.28 15.67
C LEU A 33 5.89 -4.15 15.49
N ILE A 34 6.18 -2.97 16.04
CA ILE A 34 5.33 -1.79 15.90
C ILE A 34 5.28 -1.32 14.45
N THR A 35 6.42 -1.20 13.78
CA THR A 35 6.48 -0.77 12.38
C THR A 35 5.84 -1.76 11.42
N ARG A 36 5.92 -3.06 11.70
CA ARG A 36 5.18 -4.09 10.94
C ARG A 36 3.67 -4.05 11.17
N ARG A 37 3.24 -3.70 12.39
CA ARG A 37 1.81 -3.61 12.74
C ARG A 37 1.13 -2.35 12.18
N PHE A 38 1.87 -1.27 12.02
CA PHE A 38 1.46 -0.05 11.33
C PHE A 38 1.99 -0.05 9.90
N GLY A 39 1.84 -1.19 9.18
CA GLY A 39 2.12 -1.25 7.74
C GLY A 39 1.45 -0.08 7.05
N SER A 40 2.19 0.60 6.18
CA SER A 40 1.77 1.74 5.37
C SER A 40 0.31 1.56 4.99
N ARG A 41 -0.53 2.54 5.30
CA ARG A 41 -1.91 2.54 4.85
C ARG A 41 -1.86 2.44 3.34
N VAL A 42 -2.21 1.27 2.83
CA VAL A 42 -2.30 1.06 1.40
C VAL A 42 -3.48 1.91 0.97
N GLY A 43 -3.20 3.06 0.34
CA GLY A 43 -4.21 4.08 0.08
C GLY A 43 -5.19 3.74 -1.03
N SER A 44 -5.15 2.53 -1.60
CA SER A 44 -6.00 2.10 -2.70
C SER A 44 -7.42 1.79 -2.23
N TYR A 45 -8.39 1.93 -3.12
CA TYR A 45 -9.80 1.75 -2.80
C TYR A 45 -10.59 1.18 -3.99
N LEU A 46 -11.73 0.58 -3.68
CA LEU A 46 -12.73 0.16 -4.64
C LEU A 46 -13.88 1.16 -4.63
N VAL A 47 -14.40 1.51 -5.80
CA VAL A 47 -15.60 2.34 -5.95
C VAL A 47 -16.72 1.49 -6.53
N GLU A 48 -17.82 1.38 -5.82
CA GLU A 48 -19.01 0.71 -6.35
C GLU A 48 -19.64 1.56 -7.47
N ILE A 49 -19.75 1.00 -8.67
CA ILE A 49 -20.23 1.75 -9.85
C ILE A 49 -21.68 2.25 -9.68
N LYS A 50 -22.53 1.49 -8.98
CA LYS A 50 -23.94 1.85 -8.81
C LYS A 50 -24.17 2.96 -7.79
N THR A 51 -23.47 2.92 -6.65
CA THR A 51 -23.71 3.81 -5.50
C THR A 51 -22.61 4.86 -5.33
N ASN A 52 -21.53 4.75 -6.10
CA ASN A 52 -20.33 5.57 -5.97
C ASN A 52 -19.69 5.50 -4.58
N LYS A 53 -19.99 4.42 -3.83
CA LYS A 53 -19.45 4.19 -2.50
C LYS A 53 -17.99 3.75 -2.59
N LYS A 54 -17.12 4.46 -1.87
CA LYS A 54 -15.70 4.13 -1.76
C LYS A 54 -15.48 3.14 -0.61
N ILE A 55 -14.76 2.06 -0.89
CA ILE A 55 -14.37 1.02 0.07
C ILE A 55 -12.84 0.99 0.13
N PRO A 56 -12.21 1.43 1.22
CA PRO A 56 -10.76 1.47 1.32
C PRO A 56 -10.16 0.07 1.46
N LEU A 57 -9.06 -0.19 0.77
CA LEU A 57 -8.21 -1.36 0.94
C LEU A 57 -7.11 -0.98 1.94
N THR A 58 -7.27 -1.39 3.19
CA THR A 58 -6.42 -0.94 4.31
C THR A 58 -5.22 -1.82 4.58
N ARG A 59 -5.19 -3.01 3.99
CA ARG A 59 -4.16 -4.04 4.21
C ARG A 59 -3.46 -4.41 2.91
N TRP A 60 -2.30 -5.03 3.02
CA TRP A 60 -1.60 -5.65 1.90
C TRP A 60 -2.39 -6.80 1.26
N GLU A 61 -3.24 -7.43 2.04
CA GLU A 61 -4.15 -8.48 1.61
C GLU A 61 -5.52 -8.21 2.24
N ASN A 62 -6.53 -8.07 1.37
CA ASN A 62 -7.89 -7.77 1.77
C ASN A 62 -8.81 -8.88 1.29
N SER A 63 -9.46 -9.55 2.21
CA SER A 63 -10.47 -10.56 1.94
C SER A 63 -11.81 -9.90 1.56
N ILE A 64 -12.44 -10.42 0.50
CA ILE A 64 -13.69 -9.89 -0.04
C ILE A 64 -14.74 -11.00 -0.02
N GLY A 65 -15.91 -10.70 0.52
CA GLY A 65 -16.98 -11.69 0.57
C GLY A 65 -18.18 -11.24 1.38
N LYS A 66 -19.14 -12.15 1.53
CA LYS A 66 -20.36 -11.92 2.33
C LYS A 66 -20.15 -12.16 3.84
N SER A 67 -19.07 -12.85 4.22
CA SER A 67 -18.78 -13.11 5.64
C SER A 67 -18.49 -11.81 6.39
N PRO A 68 -18.99 -11.65 7.63
CA PRO A 68 -18.64 -10.53 8.49
C PRO A 68 -17.15 -10.52 8.90
N THR A 69 -16.44 -11.63 8.69
CA THR A 69 -15.00 -11.75 8.95
C THR A 69 -14.13 -11.26 7.81
N CYS A 70 -14.72 -10.92 6.64
CA CYS A 70 -14.00 -10.33 5.52
C CYS A 70 -13.66 -8.86 5.79
N ASP A 71 -12.53 -8.39 5.24
CA ASP A 71 -12.12 -7.00 5.32
C ASP A 71 -13.05 -6.09 4.50
N VAL A 72 -13.54 -6.60 3.36
CA VAL A 72 -14.52 -5.95 2.50
C VAL A 72 -15.79 -6.83 2.47
N ILE A 73 -16.84 -6.34 3.12
CA ILE A 73 -18.10 -7.07 3.22
C ILE A 73 -19.04 -6.64 2.08
N LEU A 74 -19.37 -7.59 1.21
CA LEU A 74 -20.28 -7.39 0.07
C LEU A 74 -21.56 -8.22 0.27
N ASN A 75 -22.64 -7.57 0.69
CA ASN A 75 -23.89 -8.25 1.00
C ASN A 75 -24.79 -8.44 -0.25
N PHE A 76 -24.29 -9.18 -1.25
CA PHE A 76 -25.04 -9.55 -2.44
C PHE A 76 -25.28 -11.07 -2.48
N ALA A 77 -26.43 -11.50 -3.01
CA ALA A 77 -26.77 -12.92 -3.11
C ALA A 77 -25.79 -13.71 -4.00
N SER A 78 -25.20 -13.05 -5.01
CA SER A 78 -24.22 -13.62 -5.93
C SER A 78 -22.80 -13.71 -5.34
N VAL A 79 -22.53 -13.10 -4.18
CA VAL A 79 -21.22 -13.10 -3.56
C VAL A 79 -21.10 -14.25 -2.56
N ALA A 80 -20.04 -15.04 -2.66
CA ALA A 80 -19.75 -16.13 -1.72
C ALA A 80 -19.29 -15.57 -0.36
N ARG A 81 -19.32 -16.40 0.69
CA ARG A 81 -18.85 -16.01 2.04
C ARG A 81 -17.42 -15.49 2.01
N PHE A 82 -16.53 -16.23 1.35
CA PHE A 82 -15.18 -15.82 0.95
C PHE A 82 -15.16 -15.91 -0.57
N HIS A 83 -15.10 -14.79 -1.25
CA HIS A 83 -15.29 -14.72 -2.70
C HIS A 83 -13.97 -14.49 -3.43
N ALA A 84 -13.19 -13.55 -2.94
CA ALA A 84 -11.93 -13.17 -3.53
C ALA A 84 -10.98 -12.55 -2.50
N VAL A 85 -9.71 -12.46 -2.89
CA VAL A 85 -8.69 -11.73 -2.15
C VAL A 85 -8.03 -10.72 -3.08
N ILE A 86 -7.93 -9.47 -2.67
CA ILE A 86 -7.12 -8.47 -3.35
C ILE A 86 -5.85 -8.24 -2.53
N SER A 87 -4.70 -8.44 -3.16
CA SER A 87 -3.40 -8.32 -2.49
C SER A 87 -2.44 -7.43 -3.27
N LYS A 88 -1.67 -6.60 -2.53
CA LYS A 88 -0.57 -5.82 -3.10
C LYS A 88 0.70 -6.66 -3.09
N ARG A 89 1.23 -6.93 -4.26
CA ARG A 89 2.49 -7.65 -4.49
C ARG A 89 3.59 -6.67 -4.89
N ARG A 90 4.85 -7.12 -4.96
CA ARG A 90 5.97 -6.31 -5.46
C ARG A 90 5.76 -5.81 -6.91
N THR A 91 4.99 -6.54 -7.70
CA THR A 91 4.68 -6.27 -9.11
C THR A 91 3.37 -5.51 -9.32
N GLY A 92 2.72 -5.03 -8.26
CA GLY A 92 1.44 -4.34 -8.29
C GLY A 92 0.32 -5.11 -7.61
N TRP A 93 -0.90 -4.68 -7.84
CA TRP A 93 -2.10 -5.29 -7.27
C TRP A 93 -2.53 -6.52 -8.04
N VAL A 94 -3.06 -7.48 -7.31
CA VAL A 94 -3.54 -8.76 -7.86
C VAL A 94 -4.85 -9.12 -7.17
N VAL A 95 -5.84 -9.54 -7.96
CA VAL A 95 -7.06 -10.18 -7.44
C VAL A 95 -6.95 -11.68 -7.65
N ALA A 96 -7.36 -12.44 -6.63
CA ALA A 96 -7.45 -13.90 -6.65
C ALA A 96 -8.87 -14.34 -6.34
N ASP A 97 -9.43 -15.21 -7.15
CA ASP A 97 -10.69 -15.89 -6.85
C ASP A 97 -10.45 -17.03 -5.86
N THR A 98 -11.21 -17.08 -4.78
CA THR A 98 -11.12 -18.15 -3.75
C THR A 98 -12.05 -19.33 -4.06
N ASN A 99 -12.19 -19.69 -5.31
CA ASN A 99 -13.12 -20.72 -5.80
C ASN A 99 -14.59 -20.35 -5.55
N SER A 100 -14.92 -19.10 -5.88
CA SER A 100 -16.27 -18.59 -5.71
C SER A 100 -17.26 -19.20 -6.73
N ARG A 101 -18.53 -19.34 -6.34
CA ARG A 101 -19.55 -19.97 -7.19
C ARG A 101 -19.81 -19.21 -8.49
N THR A 102 -19.80 -17.89 -8.45
CA THR A 102 -20.05 -17.03 -9.62
C THR A 102 -18.78 -16.60 -10.34
N GLY A 103 -17.65 -16.69 -9.66
CA GLY A 103 -16.36 -16.26 -10.18
C GLY A 103 -16.12 -14.76 -10.08
N VAL A 104 -14.89 -14.37 -10.34
CA VAL A 104 -14.43 -12.98 -10.42
C VAL A 104 -14.17 -12.63 -11.88
N SER A 105 -14.50 -11.42 -12.32
CA SER A 105 -14.11 -10.93 -13.62
C SER A 105 -13.43 -9.56 -13.54
N VAL A 106 -12.47 -9.34 -14.43
CA VAL A 106 -11.76 -8.07 -14.58
C VAL A 106 -11.99 -7.56 -15.99
N ASN A 107 -12.51 -6.34 -16.10
CA ASN A 107 -12.90 -5.71 -17.37
C ASN A 107 -13.82 -6.59 -18.23
N GLY A 108 -14.75 -7.30 -17.58
CA GLY A 108 -15.70 -8.20 -18.25
C GLY A 108 -15.13 -9.60 -18.58
N LYS A 109 -13.83 -9.83 -18.41
CA LYS A 109 -13.21 -11.13 -18.65
C LYS A 109 -13.12 -11.91 -17.34
N LYS A 110 -13.72 -13.12 -17.30
CA LYS A 110 -13.64 -14.00 -16.13
C LYS A 110 -12.21 -14.48 -15.93
N ILE A 111 -11.72 -14.40 -14.69
CA ILE A 111 -10.39 -14.90 -14.33
C ILE A 111 -10.47 -16.38 -13.93
N GLU A 112 -9.43 -17.16 -14.20
CA GLU A 112 -9.37 -18.55 -13.77
C GLU A 112 -9.02 -18.68 -12.30
N LYS A 113 -7.93 -18.03 -11.87
CA LYS A 113 -7.47 -18.02 -10.46
C LYS A 113 -7.04 -16.63 -10.02
N THR A 114 -6.17 -15.99 -10.78
CA THR A 114 -5.60 -14.68 -10.44
C THR A 114 -5.51 -13.78 -11.65
N ALA A 115 -5.66 -12.46 -11.43
CA ALA A 115 -5.42 -11.45 -12.44
C ALA A 115 -4.72 -10.23 -11.81
N LYS A 116 -3.89 -9.55 -12.61
CA LYS A 116 -3.37 -8.23 -12.24
C LYS A 116 -4.51 -7.21 -12.26
N LEU A 117 -4.44 -6.27 -11.32
CA LEU A 117 -5.32 -5.10 -11.26
C LEU A 117 -4.51 -3.85 -11.55
N LEU A 118 -4.98 -3.06 -12.49
CA LEU A 118 -4.46 -1.74 -12.83
C LEU A 118 -5.43 -0.67 -12.34
N HIS A 119 -4.93 0.55 -12.17
CA HIS A 119 -5.74 1.70 -11.86
C HIS A 119 -6.85 1.89 -12.92
N GLY A 120 -8.09 2.06 -12.47
CA GLY A 120 -9.26 2.18 -13.35
C GLY A 120 -9.87 0.86 -13.83
N ASP A 121 -9.31 -0.30 -13.45
CA ASP A 121 -9.88 -1.59 -13.83
C ASP A 121 -11.22 -1.85 -13.15
N LYS A 122 -12.19 -2.37 -13.92
CA LYS A 122 -13.49 -2.81 -13.41
C LYS A 122 -13.42 -4.25 -12.95
N VAL A 123 -13.66 -4.47 -11.66
CA VAL A 123 -13.68 -5.80 -11.03
C VAL A 123 -15.11 -6.14 -10.66
N ALA A 124 -15.60 -7.30 -11.11
CA ALA A 124 -16.90 -7.79 -10.73
C ALA A 124 -16.79 -9.03 -9.84
N PHE A 125 -17.50 -8.99 -8.71
CA PHE A 125 -17.69 -10.10 -7.79
C PHE A 125 -19.14 -10.57 -7.91
N GLY A 126 -19.38 -11.57 -8.77
CA GLY A 126 -20.74 -11.93 -9.18
C GLY A 126 -21.43 -10.78 -9.92
N THR A 127 -22.53 -10.28 -9.37
CA THR A 127 -23.30 -9.14 -9.95
C THR A 127 -22.83 -7.76 -9.46
N ALA A 128 -21.96 -7.71 -8.47
CA ALA A 128 -21.46 -6.46 -7.89
C ALA A 128 -20.20 -6.00 -8.65
N VAL A 129 -20.25 -4.81 -9.25
CA VAL A 129 -19.17 -4.26 -10.08
C VAL A 129 -18.53 -3.05 -9.38
N TYR A 130 -17.22 -3.10 -9.28
CA TYR A 130 -16.38 -2.08 -8.64
C TYR A 130 -15.31 -1.61 -9.60
N GLU A 131 -14.90 -0.37 -9.46
CA GLU A 131 -13.72 0.19 -10.12
C GLU A 131 -12.59 0.30 -9.12
N PHE A 132 -11.42 -0.17 -9.50
CA PHE A 132 -10.22 -0.18 -8.64
C PHE A 132 -9.39 1.08 -8.84
N PHE A 133 -9.05 1.76 -7.75
CA PHE A 133 -8.20 2.94 -7.74
C PHE A 133 -6.94 2.70 -6.91
N ASP A 134 -5.78 2.87 -7.55
CA ASP A 134 -4.47 2.80 -6.90
C ASP A 134 -3.98 4.23 -6.63
N VAL A 135 -3.86 4.60 -5.35
CA VAL A 135 -3.45 5.95 -4.94
C VAL A 135 -1.98 6.22 -5.24
N ASP A 136 -1.14 5.19 -5.25
CA ASP A 136 0.28 5.35 -5.61
C ASP A 136 0.46 5.87 -7.06
N VAL A 137 -0.46 5.51 -7.97
CA VAL A 137 -0.48 6.00 -9.35
C VAL A 137 -1.01 7.43 -9.41
N ASP A 138 -2.13 7.71 -8.72
CA ASP A 138 -2.73 9.04 -8.62
C ASP A 138 -1.73 10.09 -8.09
N ASP A 139 -0.99 9.75 -7.06
CA ASP A 139 -0.01 10.66 -6.45
C ASP A 139 1.18 10.90 -7.37
N ASN A 140 1.63 9.89 -8.11
CA ASN A 140 2.68 10.02 -9.12
C ASN A 140 2.23 10.91 -10.30
N GLU A 141 1.03 10.71 -10.82
CA GLU A 141 0.48 11.54 -11.89
C GLU A 141 0.33 13.00 -11.46
N ARG A 142 -0.19 13.25 -10.27
CA ARG A 142 -0.29 14.58 -9.67
C ARG A 142 1.08 15.24 -9.45
N ALA A 143 2.08 14.47 -9.04
CA ALA A 143 3.45 14.95 -8.86
C ALA A 143 4.07 15.32 -10.21
N GLN A 144 3.92 14.48 -11.23
CA GLN A 144 4.39 14.75 -12.59
C GLN A 144 3.72 15.98 -13.20
N GLU A 145 2.40 16.12 -13.04
CA GLU A 145 1.67 17.29 -13.55
C GLU A 145 2.11 18.58 -12.85
N LYS A 146 2.34 18.55 -11.53
CA LYS A 146 2.91 19.71 -10.81
C LYS A 146 4.29 20.08 -11.32
N GLU A 147 5.13 19.11 -11.62
CA GLU A 147 6.46 19.35 -12.12
C GLU A 147 6.45 19.88 -13.58
N ARG A 148 5.57 19.33 -14.42
CA ARG A 148 5.32 19.86 -15.78
C ARG A 148 4.87 21.33 -15.76
N ARG A 149 3.94 21.67 -14.86
CA ARG A 149 3.47 23.05 -14.68
C ARG A 149 4.57 23.99 -14.19
N LYS A 150 5.44 23.53 -13.27
CA LYS A 150 6.61 24.32 -12.84
C LYS A 150 7.57 24.58 -13.96
N ARG A 151 7.93 23.55 -14.76
CA ARG A 151 8.83 23.68 -15.92
C ARG A 151 8.25 24.60 -16.98
N ALA A 152 6.95 24.51 -17.27
CA ALA A 152 6.27 25.41 -18.22
C ALA A 152 6.32 26.87 -17.76
N LYS A 153 6.07 27.15 -16.47
CA LYS A 153 6.17 28.51 -15.90
C LYS A 153 7.60 29.05 -15.94
N GLN A 154 8.61 28.22 -15.68
CA GLN A 154 10.02 28.62 -15.77
C GLN A 154 10.43 28.92 -17.21
N ALA A 155 10.03 28.10 -18.17
CA ALA A 155 10.28 28.33 -19.60
C ALA A 155 9.63 29.62 -20.11
N ALA A 156 8.37 29.86 -19.73
CA ALA A 156 7.68 31.12 -20.09
C ALA A 156 8.36 32.35 -19.48
N LYS A 157 8.86 32.23 -18.23
CA LYS A 157 9.58 33.34 -17.58
C LYS A 157 10.95 33.62 -18.22
N ALA A 158 11.64 32.55 -18.67
CA ALA A 158 12.90 32.66 -19.39
C ALA A 158 12.71 33.27 -20.77
N SER A 159 11.68 32.87 -21.51
CA SER A 159 11.32 33.44 -22.81
C SER A 159 11.00 34.94 -22.71
N ASN A 160 10.15 35.34 -21.76
CA ASN A 160 9.81 36.76 -21.53
C ASN A 160 11.05 37.60 -21.15
N LYS A 161 11.99 37.02 -20.37
CA LYS A 161 13.23 37.71 -19.99
C LYS A 161 14.18 37.87 -21.20
N ALA A 162 14.22 36.88 -22.09
CA ALA A 162 15.01 36.96 -23.35
C ALA A 162 14.44 38.02 -24.30
N THR A 163 13.12 38.06 -24.48
CA THR A 163 12.44 39.05 -25.33
C THR A 163 12.60 40.48 -24.81
N ALA A 164 12.59 40.66 -23.47
CA ALA A 164 12.81 41.96 -22.85
C ALA A 164 14.27 42.46 -23.00
N ARG A 165 15.26 41.53 -23.11
CA ARG A 165 16.67 41.89 -23.37
C ARG A 165 16.93 42.28 -24.83
N LEU A 166 16.19 41.77 -25.80
CA LEU A 166 16.30 42.08 -27.21
C LEU A 166 15.65 43.43 -27.60
N LYS A 167 14.81 43.99 -26.73
CA LYS A 167 14.15 45.28 -26.96
C LYS A 167 14.87 46.48 -26.33
N ARG A 168 16.03 46.28 -25.72
CA ARG A 168 16.93 47.32 -25.19
C ARG A 168 18.17 47.46 -26.05
#